data_7b0daa50a78d95dc03eb7a1417075b16
#
_entry.id   7b0daa50a78d95dc03eb7a1417075b16
#
_cell.length_a   1.000
_cell.length_b   1.000
_cell.length_c   1.000
_cell.angle_alpha   90.00
_cell.angle_beta   90.00
_cell.angle_gamma   90.00
#
_symmetry.space_group_name_H-M   'P 1'
#
loop_
_entity.id
_entity.type
_entity.pdbx_description
1 polymer ?
#
loop_
_entity_poly.entity_id
_entity_poly.type
_entity_poly.pdbx_seq_one_letter_code
_entity_poly.pdbx_strand_id
1 'polypeptide(L)'
;MTILEAVTLAIAVLGAVLGIINTWHQLDRTRVKLRVVPKHAIPYGAADARLTFCIEITNLSAFAVTIEEAGVFYKGTDSRGAYTQPILLDSGPWPRRLESRESITVYGQPPSMKPGHPLKCAYARTACGVVRKGSSPAFRQLAANAA
;
A
#
# COMPACT_ATOMS: atom_id res chain seq x y z
N MET A 1 9.50 -13.00 -51.90
CA MET A 1 9.73 -13.50 -50.53
C MET A 1 9.77 -15.03 -50.60
N THR A 2 10.89 -15.61 -50.31
CA THR A 2 11.03 -17.08 -50.30
C THR A 2 10.41 -17.65 -49.04
N ILE A 3 10.02 -18.94 -49.06
CA ILE A 3 9.44 -19.61 -47.87
C ILE A 3 10.42 -19.53 -46.68
N LEU A 4 11.73 -19.62 -46.95
CA LEU A 4 12.75 -19.53 -45.93
C LEU A 4 12.78 -18.14 -45.26
N GLU A 5 12.70 -17.07 -46.03
CA GLU A 5 12.64 -15.71 -45.50
C GLU A 5 11.39 -15.48 -44.64
N ALA A 6 10.24 -16.01 -45.03
CA ALA A 6 9.00 -15.91 -44.27
C ALA A 6 9.10 -16.65 -42.93
N VAL A 7 9.68 -17.84 -42.93
CA VAL A 7 9.92 -18.63 -41.71
C VAL A 7 10.88 -17.89 -40.77
N THR A 8 12.00 -17.40 -41.31
CA THR A 8 12.99 -16.64 -40.53
C THR A 8 12.35 -15.38 -39.89
N LEU A 9 11.55 -14.64 -40.65
CA LEU A 9 10.83 -13.46 -40.14
C LEU A 9 9.86 -13.84 -39.02
N ALA A 10 9.10 -14.92 -39.18
CA ALA A 10 8.17 -15.39 -38.17
C ALA A 10 8.88 -15.74 -36.84
N ILE A 11 10.01 -16.47 -36.94
CA ILE A 11 10.82 -16.82 -35.77
C ILE A 11 11.36 -15.53 -35.08
N ALA A 12 11.86 -14.57 -35.87
CA ALA A 12 12.39 -13.32 -35.35
C ALA A 12 11.31 -12.51 -34.60
N VAL A 13 10.10 -12.42 -35.15
CA VAL A 13 8.96 -11.75 -34.52
C VAL A 13 8.55 -12.44 -33.22
N LEU A 14 8.44 -13.77 -33.22
CA LEU A 14 8.14 -14.54 -32.01
C LEU A 14 9.20 -14.33 -30.92
N GLY A 15 10.48 -14.36 -31.28
CA GLY A 15 11.59 -14.12 -30.36
C GLY A 15 11.53 -12.71 -29.76
N ALA A 16 11.23 -11.69 -30.57
CA ALA A 16 11.07 -10.32 -30.09
C ALA A 16 9.89 -10.18 -29.10
N VAL A 17 8.74 -10.75 -29.42
CA VAL A 17 7.56 -10.72 -28.55
C VAL A 17 7.83 -11.41 -27.22
N LEU A 18 8.42 -12.61 -27.23
CA LEU A 18 8.78 -13.34 -26.01
C LEU A 18 9.82 -12.58 -25.19
N GLY A 19 10.79 -11.94 -25.83
CA GLY A 19 11.80 -11.10 -25.17
C GLY A 19 11.16 -9.91 -24.45
N ILE A 20 10.23 -9.21 -25.08
CA ILE A 20 9.49 -8.08 -24.49
C ILE A 20 8.66 -8.58 -23.27
N ILE A 21 7.93 -9.66 -23.42
CA ILE A 21 7.09 -10.21 -22.34
C ILE A 21 7.96 -10.60 -21.15
N ASN A 22 9.07 -11.30 -21.38
CA ASN A 22 9.97 -11.73 -20.33
C ASN A 22 10.60 -10.55 -19.58
N THR A 23 11.06 -9.54 -20.33
CA THR A 23 11.60 -8.30 -19.74
C THR A 23 10.55 -7.58 -18.90
N TRP A 24 9.31 -7.49 -19.39
CA TRP A 24 8.21 -6.89 -18.65
C TRP A 24 7.93 -7.63 -17.34
N HIS A 25 7.87 -8.96 -17.39
CA HIS A 25 7.68 -9.78 -16.19
C HIS A 25 8.81 -9.63 -15.17
N GLN A 26 10.05 -9.54 -15.61
CA GLN A 26 11.18 -9.29 -14.71
C GLN A 26 11.08 -7.91 -14.05
N LEU A 27 10.81 -6.86 -14.81
CA LEU A 27 10.64 -5.52 -14.28
C LEU A 27 9.45 -5.43 -13.31
N ASP A 28 8.36 -6.12 -13.59
CA ASP A 28 7.20 -6.14 -12.72
C ASP A 28 7.47 -6.85 -11.38
N ARG A 29 8.31 -7.89 -11.37
CA ARG A 29 8.72 -8.61 -10.15
C ARG A 29 9.63 -7.78 -9.24
N THR A 30 10.37 -6.82 -9.76
CA THR A 30 11.28 -5.96 -8.97
C THR A 30 10.58 -4.76 -8.35
N ARG A 31 9.34 -4.48 -8.73
CA ARG A 31 8.57 -3.33 -8.22
C ARG A 31 7.94 -3.61 -6.86
N VAL A 32 8.07 -2.63 -5.97
CA VAL A 32 7.34 -2.63 -4.71
C VAL A 32 5.85 -2.40 -4.97
N LYS A 33 5.04 -3.38 -4.59
CA LYS A 33 3.58 -3.35 -4.71
C LYS A 33 2.98 -3.47 -3.32
N LEU A 34 2.34 -2.41 -2.85
CA LEU A 34 1.62 -2.40 -1.58
C LEU A 34 0.16 -2.07 -1.84
N ARG A 35 -0.72 -2.74 -1.12
CA ARG A 35 -2.13 -2.39 -0.98
C ARG A 35 -2.33 -1.77 0.40
N VAL A 36 -2.90 -0.58 0.44
CA VAL A 36 -3.18 0.17 1.67
C VAL A 36 -4.69 0.39 1.75
N VAL A 37 -5.32 -0.12 2.77
CA VAL A 37 -6.78 -0.02 2.96
C VAL A 37 -7.07 0.51 4.37
N PRO A 38 -7.46 1.77 4.51
CA PRO A 38 -7.94 2.29 5.78
C PRO A 38 -9.33 1.71 6.08
N LYS A 39 -9.54 1.29 7.33
CA LYS A 39 -10.78 0.70 7.82
C LYS A 39 -11.21 1.36 9.11
N HIS A 40 -12.50 1.32 9.39
CA HIS A 40 -13.02 1.64 10.70
C HIS A 40 -13.14 0.34 11.50
N ALA A 41 -12.49 0.27 12.65
CA ALA A 41 -12.57 -0.87 13.55
C ALA A 41 -13.58 -0.55 14.67
N ILE A 42 -14.49 -1.46 14.92
CA ILE A 42 -15.37 -1.38 16.10
C ILE A 42 -14.71 -2.23 17.18
N PRO A 43 -14.18 -1.63 18.26
CA PRO A 43 -13.56 -2.40 19.34
C PRO A 43 -14.62 -3.25 20.03
N TYR A 44 -14.32 -4.53 20.19
CA TYR A 44 -15.16 -5.49 20.90
C TYR A 44 -14.36 -6.18 22.00
N GLY A 45 -14.98 -6.36 23.16
CA GLY A 45 -14.31 -6.95 24.30
C GLY A 45 -13.44 -5.97 25.08
N ALA A 46 -12.25 -6.40 25.52
CA ALA A 46 -11.33 -5.61 26.34
C ALA A 46 -10.43 -4.64 25.53
N ALA A 47 -10.67 -4.47 24.23
CA ALA A 47 -9.89 -3.56 23.39
C ALA A 47 -10.14 -2.10 23.79
N ASP A 48 -9.11 -1.25 23.66
CA ASP A 48 -9.23 0.18 23.90
C ASP A 48 -10.25 0.80 22.92
N ALA A 49 -11.33 1.36 23.46
CA ALA A 49 -12.42 1.97 22.68
C ALA A 49 -11.96 3.14 21.80
N ARG A 50 -10.77 3.70 22.05
CA ARG A 50 -10.17 4.77 21.24
C ARG A 50 -9.55 4.28 19.95
N LEU A 51 -9.29 2.98 19.81
CA LEU A 51 -8.65 2.38 18.65
C LEU A 51 -9.68 2.04 17.57
N THR A 52 -10.38 3.06 17.07
CA THR A 52 -11.45 2.89 16.08
C THR A 52 -10.98 3.03 14.63
N PHE A 53 -9.73 3.40 14.40
CA PHE A 53 -9.17 3.55 13.08
C PHE A 53 -8.02 2.56 12.86
N CYS A 54 -8.02 1.90 11.72
CA CYS A 54 -6.92 1.02 11.37
C CYS A 54 -6.57 1.12 9.88
N ILE A 55 -5.31 0.81 9.57
CA ILE A 55 -4.79 0.75 8.21
C ILE A 55 -4.26 -0.65 7.97
N GLU A 56 -4.89 -1.38 7.07
CA GLU A 56 -4.39 -2.65 6.58
C GLU A 56 -3.39 -2.42 5.47
N ILE A 57 -2.20 -3.01 5.59
CA ILE A 57 -1.12 -2.90 4.62
C ILE A 57 -0.78 -4.32 4.19
N THR A 58 -0.93 -4.61 2.89
CA THR A 58 -0.59 -5.91 2.31
C THR A 58 0.59 -5.75 1.35
N ASN A 59 1.61 -6.58 1.52
CA ASN A 59 2.71 -6.67 0.57
C ASN A 59 2.29 -7.55 -0.62
N LEU A 60 2.09 -6.94 -1.79
CA LEU A 60 1.79 -7.63 -3.05
C LEU A 60 3.03 -7.86 -3.91
N SER A 61 4.22 -7.46 -3.43
CA SER A 61 5.49 -7.71 -4.11
C SER A 61 5.86 -9.21 -4.07
N ALA A 62 6.73 -9.62 -4.97
CA ALA A 62 7.29 -10.98 -4.97
C ALA A 62 8.38 -11.19 -3.91
N PHE A 63 8.73 -10.16 -3.15
CA PHE A 63 9.80 -10.14 -2.15
C PHE A 63 9.36 -9.44 -0.88
N ALA A 64 10.12 -9.63 0.20
CA ALA A 64 9.85 -8.99 1.49
C ALA A 64 10.09 -7.48 1.42
N VAL A 65 9.23 -6.72 2.09
CA VAL A 65 9.28 -5.25 2.14
C VAL A 65 9.15 -4.80 3.59
N THR A 66 10.00 -3.89 4.03
CA THR A 66 9.90 -3.30 5.37
C THR A 66 9.04 -2.05 5.31
N ILE A 67 7.99 -2.03 6.12
CA ILE A 67 7.13 -0.86 6.32
C ILE A 67 7.72 -0.03 7.46
N GLU A 68 8.01 1.21 7.18
CA GLU A 68 8.63 2.15 8.12
C GLU A 68 7.63 3.13 8.71
N GLU A 69 6.62 3.51 7.92
CA GLU A 69 5.67 4.54 8.32
C GLU A 69 4.28 4.22 7.75
N ALA A 70 3.25 4.46 8.54
CA ALA A 70 1.85 4.42 8.13
C ALA A 70 1.11 5.62 8.69
N GLY A 71 0.11 6.11 7.96
CA GLY A 71 -0.63 7.29 8.40
C GLY A 71 -1.61 7.82 7.35
N VAL A 72 -1.89 9.11 7.44
CA VAL A 72 -2.86 9.80 6.57
C VAL A 72 -2.27 11.08 5.98
N PHE A 73 -2.69 11.42 4.78
CA PHE A 73 -2.46 12.73 4.17
C PHE A 73 -3.71 13.61 4.30
N TYR A 74 -3.47 14.91 4.41
CA TYR A 74 -4.52 15.94 4.41
C TYR A 74 -4.63 16.62 3.05
N LYS A 75 -5.81 17.17 2.73
CA LYS A 75 -6.01 17.98 1.52
C LYS A 75 -5.47 19.40 1.72
N GLY A 76 -5.01 20.01 0.63
CA GLY A 76 -4.56 21.41 0.66
C GLY A 76 -3.24 21.66 1.38
N THR A 77 -2.52 20.61 1.78
CA THR A 77 -1.22 20.71 2.45
C THR A 77 -0.39 19.46 2.15
N ASP A 78 0.93 19.58 2.25
CA ASP A 78 1.86 18.45 2.23
C ASP A 78 2.02 17.80 3.61
N SER A 79 1.28 18.30 4.61
CA SER A 79 1.28 17.73 5.96
C SER A 79 0.71 16.31 5.94
N ARG A 80 1.32 15.46 6.75
CA ARG A 80 0.89 14.09 6.99
C ARG A 80 0.78 13.81 8.48
N GLY A 81 -0.19 13.01 8.86
CA GLY A 81 -0.29 12.43 10.18
C GLY A 81 0.28 11.02 10.14
N ALA A 82 1.43 10.79 10.77
CA ALA A 82 2.05 9.48 10.87
C ALA A 82 1.79 8.87 12.25
N TYR A 83 1.56 7.56 12.30
CA TYR A 83 1.61 6.82 13.55
C TYR A 83 3.07 6.64 13.96
N THR A 84 3.49 7.32 15.01
CA THR A 84 4.85 7.21 15.57
C THR A 84 5.03 5.91 16.37
N GLN A 85 3.98 5.46 17.02
CA GLN A 85 3.92 4.20 17.76
C GLN A 85 2.63 3.46 17.40
N PRO A 86 2.64 2.74 16.27
CA PRO A 86 1.46 1.99 15.85
C PRO A 86 1.20 0.83 16.81
N ILE A 87 -0.07 0.57 17.08
CA ILE A 87 -0.48 -0.58 17.86
C ILE A 87 -0.67 -1.75 16.91
N LEU A 88 0.06 -2.82 17.16
CA LEU A 88 -0.01 -4.08 16.42
C LEU A 88 -0.57 -5.15 17.34
N LEU A 89 -1.56 -5.92 16.87
CA LEU A 89 -2.17 -6.98 17.69
C LEU A 89 -1.23 -8.14 18.00
N ASP A 90 -0.22 -8.37 17.14
CA ASP A 90 0.78 -9.40 17.32
C ASP A 90 1.96 -8.96 18.19
N SER A 91 1.91 -7.76 18.77
CA SER A 91 2.98 -7.17 19.59
C SER A 91 4.37 -7.20 18.93
N GLY A 92 4.41 -7.33 17.62
CA GLY A 92 5.66 -7.37 16.86
C GLY A 92 6.37 -6.03 16.82
N PRO A 93 7.64 -6.01 16.41
CA PRO A 93 8.43 -4.78 16.33
C PRO A 93 7.94 -3.85 15.22
N TRP A 94 8.19 -2.56 15.38
CA TRP A 94 8.06 -1.55 14.35
C TRP A 94 9.41 -0.84 14.18
N PRO A 95 9.94 -0.61 12.96
CA PRO A 95 9.38 -0.94 11.62
C PRO A 95 9.14 -2.42 11.36
N ARG A 96 8.16 -2.74 10.52
CA ARG A 96 7.72 -4.13 10.27
C ARG A 96 8.15 -4.63 8.90
N ARG A 97 8.85 -5.76 8.88
CA ARG A 97 9.11 -6.52 7.66
C ARG A 97 7.90 -7.40 7.34
N LEU A 98 7.39 -7.28 6.13
CA LEU A 98 6.32 -8.11 5.58
C LEU A 98 6.89 -9.00 4.48
N GLU A 99 6.69 -10.30 4.60
CA GLU A 99 7.00 -11.24 3.55
C GLU A 99 6.03 -11.07 2.36
N SER A 100 6.33 -11.73 1.23
CA SER A 100 5.46 -11.70 0.05
C SER A 100 4.07 -12.20 0.40
N ARG A 101 3.03 -11.44 0.04
CA ARG A 101 1.60 -11.73 0.33
C ARG A 101 1.19 -11.62 1.80
N GLU A 102 2.09 -11.22 2.67
CA GLU A 102 1.76 -10.95 4.07
C GLU A 102 1.05 -9.60 4.22
N SER A 103 0.16 -9.51 5.20
CA SER A 103 -0.52 -8.28 5.57
C SER A 103 -0.41 -8.01 7.06
N ILE A 104 -0.41 -6.73 7.40
CA ILE A 104 -0.44 -6.24 8.76
C ILE A 104 -1.53 -5.19 8.90
N THR A 105 -2.16 -5.15 10.07
CA THR A 105 -3.10 -4.10 10.41
C THR A 105 -2.52 -3.23 11.52
N VAL A 106 -2.36 -1.97 11.21
CA VAL A 106 -1.88 -0.93 12.13
C VAL A 106 -3.09 -0.26 12.75
N TYR A 107 -3.23 -0.32 14.06
CA TYR A 107 -4.32 0.31 14.81
C TYR A 107 -3.88 1.63 15.42
N GLY A 108 -4.83 2.55 15.53
CA GLY A 108 -4.59 3.84 16.16
C GLY A 108 -5.88 4.60 16.43
N GLN A 109 -5.72 5.75 17.04
CA GLN A 109 -6.82 6.69 17.19
C GLN A 109 -7.20 7.29 15.83
N PRO A 110 -8.46 7.70 15.64
CA PRO A 110 -8.83 8.46 14.46
C PRO A 110 -7.89 9.65 14.28
N PRO A 111 -7.45 9.93 13.05
CA PRO A 111 -6.57 11.05 12.80
C PRO A 111 -7.24 12.37 13.18
N SER A 112 -6.48 13.25 13.82
CA SER A 112 -6.98 14.58 14.22
C SER A 112 -7.43 15.37 13.00
N MET A 113 -8.64 15.88 13.06
CA MET A 113 -9.19 16.75 12.03
C MET A 113 -8.66 18.16 12.25
N LYS A 114 -7.97 18.72 11.26
CA LYS A 114 -7.55 20.13 11.29
C LYS A 114 -8.58 20.97 10.52
N PRO A 115 -9.09 22.07 11.09
CA PRO A 115 -9.96 22.97 10.35
C PRO A 115 -9.32 23.40 9.03
N GLY A 116 -10.06 23.30 7.93
CA GLY A 116 -9.57 23.62 6.58
C GLY A 116 -8.69 22.57 5.90
N HIS A 117 -8.35 21.48 6.58
CA HIS A 117 -7.51 20.41 6.01
C HIS A 117 -8.18 19.04 6.19
N PRO A 118 -9.21 18.71 5.41
CA PRO A 118 -9.86 17.42 5.50
C PRO A 118 -8.93 16.28 5.07
N LEU A 119 -9.22 15.08 5.53
CA LEU A 119 -8.47 13.88 5.19
C LEU A 119 -8.49 13.61 3.68
N LYS A 120 -7.36 13.24 3.12
CA LYS A 120 -7.19 12.94 1.68
C LYS A 120 -7.17 11.44 1.40
N CYS A 121 -6.23 10.74 2.01
CA CYS A 121 -6.05 9.29 1.86
C CYS A 121 -5.16 8.75 2.99
N ALA A 122 -5.24 7.45 3.24
CA ALA A 122 -4.22 6.76 4.03
C ALA A 122 -2.97 6.46 3.18
N TYR A 123 -1.84 6.21 3.81
CA TYR A 123 -0.62 5.82 3.14
C TYR A 123 0.22 4.86 3.99
N ALA A 124 1.09 4.15 3.31
CA ALA A 124 2.21 3.44 3.91
C ALA A 124 3.50 3.78 3.15
N ARG A 125 4.61 3.92 3.88
CA ARG A 125 5.95 4.13 3.35
C ARG A 125 6.84 2.96 3.71
N THR A 126 7.59 2.51 2.73
CA THR A 126 8.61 1.47 2.90
C THR A 126 9.95 2.08 3.29
N ALA A 127 10.83 1.27 3.87
CA ALA A 127 12.21 1.68 4.20
C ALA A 127 13.02 2.12 2.96
N CYS A 128 12.69 1.62 1.77
CA CYS A 128 13.29 2.09 0.51
C CYS A 128 12.64 3.39 -0.04
N GLY A 129 11.76 4.04 0.72
CA GLY A 129 11.15 5.33 0.37
C GLY A 129 9.92 5.27 -0.53
N VAL A 130 9.48 4.09 -0.95
CA VAL A 130 8.27 3.96 -1.77
C VAL A 130 7.03 4.24 -0.94
N VAL A 131 6.23 5.22 -1.36
CA VAL A 131 4.95 5.58 -0.74
C VAL A 131 3.80 5.01 -1.57
N ARG A 132 2.89 4.30 -0.92
CA ARG A 132 1.62 3.87 -1.52
C ARG A 132 0.45 4.46 -0.75
N LYS A 133 -0.52 4.94 -1.50
CA LYS A 133 -1.73 5.60 -0.99
C LYS A 133 -2.92 4.67 -1.16
N GLY A 134 -3.87 4.77 -0.23
CA GLY A 134 -5.11 4.01 -0.29
C GLY A 134 -6.28 4.78 0.30
N SER A 135 -7.46 4.41 -0.12
CA SER A 135 -8.72 4.95 0.39
C SER A 135 -9.76 3.85 0.46
N SER A 136 -10.80 4.07 1.24
CA SER A 136 -11.94 3.15 1.35
C SER A 136 -13.24 3.94 1.50
N PRO A 137 -14.41 3.31 1.30
CA PRO A 137 -15.69 3.95 1.59
C PRO A 137 -15.79 4.46 3.02
N ALA A 138 -15.37 3.65 4.00
CA ALA A 138 -15.37 4.03 5.42
C ALA A 138 -14.47 5.25 5.69
N PHE A 139 -13.29 5.31 5.07
CA PHE A 139 -12.39 6.46 5.18
C PHE A 139 -13.01 7.74 4.59
N ARG A 140 -13.71 7.61 3.47
CA ARG A 140 -14.38 8.75 2.82
C ARG A 140 -15.54 9.27 3.69
N GLN A 141 -16.30 8.40 4.34
CA GLN A 141 -17.33 8.79 5.30
C GLN A 141 -16.72 9.50 6.50
N LEU A 142 -15.63 8.99 7.06
CA LEU A 142 -14.90 9.65 8.15
C LEU A 142 -14.45 11.05 7.73
N ALA A 143 -13.89 11.21 6.54
CA ALA A 143 -13.45 12.50 6.02
C ALA A 143 -14.62 13.47 5.77
N ALA A 144 -15.79 12.97 5.38
CA ALA A 144 -16.97 13.79 5.14
C ALA A 144 -17.65 14.25 6.44
N ASN A 145 -17.69 13.41 7.48
CA ASN A 145 -18.28 13.75 8.79
C ASN A 145 -17.43 14.77 9.57
N ALA A 146 -16.27 15.08 9.09
CA ALA A 146 -15.26 15.91 9.73
C ALA A 146 -15.05 17.27 9.01
N ALA A 147 -15.73 17.48 7.91
CA ALA A 147 -15.73 18.73 7.15
C ALA A 147 -16.88 19.65 7.57
#